data_139eea1dea8e2183ad136809a6947cdb
#
_entry.id   139eea1dea8e2183ad136809a6947cdb
#
_cell.length_a   1.000
_cell.length_b   1.000
_cell.length_c   1.000
_cell.angle_alpha   90.00
_cell.angle_beta   90.00
_cell.angle_gamma   90.00
#
_symmetry.space_group_name_H-M   'P 1'
#
loop_
_entity.id
_entity.type
_entity.pdbx_description
1 polymer ?
#
loop_
_entity_poly.entity_id
_entity_poly.type
_entity_poly.pdbx_seq_one_letter_code
_entity_poly.pdbx_strand_id
1 'polypeptide(L)'
;MAQAFQYEKHIKSMSLKISSFNVNSIKMRLPHVINWLEESKTDILLMQETKTVNENFPQNEFLEKGYNTVCLGQKSYNGVAIASKFKIEKISDNLPIYEQDSETDDQARFLHVKIENINIICLYLPNGNPAPGPKYDYKINWIRRLVKYTQMIYDTNEPLILGGDFNVIQQKIDCHDISKWLDDALYLDETRSKMKELINVGLIDSYRLKHPNLTEYSFWDYQAGAWQKDNGIRIDFLLISPEIVDILIDVGIDKNLRGQEKPSDHTPVWIEIEKKY
;
A
#
# COMPACT_ATOMS: atom_id res chain seq x y z
N MET A 1 30.64 -19.34 11.90
CA MET A 1 30.23 -17.94 11.98
C MET A 1 30.52 -17.14 10.71
N ALA A 2 31.75 -17.12 10.17
CA ALA A 2 32.09 -16.34 8.97
C ALA A 2 31.33 -16.81 7.69
N GLN A 3 31.13 -18.12 7.48
CA GLN A 3 30.38 -18.64 6.34
C GLN A 3 28.87 -18.30 6.41
N ALA A 4 28.25 -18.32 7.58
CA ALA A 4 26.86 -17.92 7.76
C ALA A 4 26.69 -16.42 7.48
N PHE A 5 27.63 -15.57 7.91
CA PHE A 5 27.64 -14.13 7.67
C PHE A 5 27.84 -13.78 6.18
N GLN A 6 28.65 -14.60 5.47
CA GLN A 6 28.84 -14.44 4.03
C GLN A 6 27.63 -14.92 3.23
N TYR A 7 26.95 -15.95 3.70
CA TYR A 7 25.71 -16.47 3.10
C TYR A 7 24.54 -15.47 3.28
N GLU A 8 24.36 -14.92 4.49
CA GLU A 8 23.36 -13.85 4.75
C GLU A 8 23.65 -12.58 3.95
N LYS A 9 24.93 -12.21 3.77
CA LYS A 9 25.33 -11.05 2.95
C LYS A 9 25.09 -11.30 1.46
N HIS A 10 25.21 -12.54 1.00
CA HIS A 10 24.94 -12.94 -0.39
C HIS A 10 23.43 -12.96 -0.67
N ILE A 11 22.61 -13.48 0.25
CA ILE A 11 21.15 -13.46 0.14
C ILE A 11 20.63 -12.01 0.14
N LYS A 12 21.16 -11.12 1.01
CA LYS A 12 20.77 -9.69 1.02
C LYS A 12 21.13 -8.92 -0.25
N SER A 13 22.09 -9.37 -1.06
CA SER A 13 22.39 -8.79 -2.38
C SER A 13 21.46 -9.31 -3.48
N MET A 14 20.63 -10.32 -3.19
CA MET A 14 19.75 -11.00 -4.14
C MET A 14 18.26 -10.83 -3.84
N SER A 15 17.90 -10.00 -2.86
CA SER A 15 16.51 -9.72 -2.51
C SER A 15 16.10 -8.29 -2.86
N LEU A 16 14.79 -8.10 -3.00
CA LEU A 16 14.13 -6.81 -3.25
C LEU A 16 13.06 -6.61 -2.18
N LYS A 17 13.17 -5.53 -1.39
CA LYS A 17 12.19 -5.18 -0.38
C LYS A 17 11.26 -4.08 -0.87
N ILE A 18 9.97 -4.38 -0.91
CA ILE A 18 8.90 -3.49 -1.38
C ILE A 18 7.97 -3.21 -0.21
N SER A 19 7.69 -1.94 0.03
CA SER A 19 6.88 -1.52 1.18
C SER A 19 5.77 -0.56 0.76
N SER A 20 4.70 -0.53 1.53
CA SER A 20 3.61 0.46 1.41
C SER A 20 3.42 1.18 2.73
N PHE A 21 3.26 2.50 2.68
CA PHE A 21 3.10 3.34 3.85
C PHE A 21 2.18 4.55 3.56
N ASN A 22 1.00 4.57 4.15
CA ASN A 22 0.21 5.81 4.22
C ASN A 22 0.89 6.78 5.18
N VAL A 23 1.53 7.81 4.63
CA VAL A 23 2.36 8.74 5.40
C VAL A 23 1.55 9.86 6.08
N ASN A 24 0.28 9.98 5.78
CA ASN A 24 -0.61 11.02 6.34
C ASN A 24 0.06 12.41 6.37
N SER A 25 0.45 12.92 5.20
CA SER A 25 1.27 14.11 4.91
C SER A 25 2.78 13.84 4.91
N ILE A 26 3.34 13.78 3.71
CA ILE A 26 4.79 13.60 3.51
C ILE A 26 5.59 14.73 4.16
N LYS A 27 5.10 15.96 4.09
CA LYS A 27 5.78 17.13 4.68
C LYS A 27 5.97 16.97 6.21
N MET A 28 4.97 16.41 6.88
CA MET A 28 5.00 16.22 8.33
C MET A 28 5.83 15.01 8.75
N ARG A 29 5.90 13.99 7.92
CA ARG A 29 6.52 12.68 8.23
C ARG A 29 7.83 12.43 7.48
N LEU A 30 8.31 13.40 6.70
CA LEU A 30 9.53 13.22 5.92
C LEU A 30 10.72 12.70 6.74
N PRO A 31 11.05 13.26 7.92
CA PRO A 31 12.14 12.72 8.74
C PRO A 31 11.91 11.24 9.13
N HIS A 32 10.68 10.87 9.51
CA HIS A 32 10.35 9.48 9.85
C HIS A 32 10.52 8.55 8.65
N VAL A 33 10.03 8.97 7.48
CA VAL A 33 10.13 8.19 6.24
C VAL A 33 11.58 7.97 5.85
N ILE A 34 12.39 9.03 5.85
CA ILE A 34 13.81 8.94 5.44
C ILE A 34 14.60 8.06 6.42
N ASN A 35 14.45 8.27 7.73
CA ASN A 35 15.12 7.46 8.74
C ASN A 35 14.72 5.98 8.63
N TRP A 36 13.42 5.71 8.48
CA TRP A 36 12.92 4.36 8.32
C TRP A 36 13.42 3.68 7.04
N LEU A 37 13.53 4.40 5.92
CA LEU A 37 14.11 3.87 4.68
C LEU A 37 15.58 3.43 4.88
N GLU A 38 16.35 4.19 5.67
CA GLU A 38 17.73 3.83 6.00
C GLU A 38 17.83 2.60 6.90
N GLU A 39 16.91 2.46 7.87
CA GLU A 39 16.87 1.34 8.81
C GLU A 39 16.33 0.06 8.16
N SER A 40 15.18 0.16 7.48
CA SER A 40 14.46 -0.99 6.89
C SER A 40 15.14 -1.57 5.67
N LYS A 41 16.04 -0.80 5.02
CA LYS A 41 16.66 -1.13 3.73
C LYS A 41 15.66 -1.37 2.61
N THR A 42 14.47 -0.80 2.72
CA THR A 42 13.45 -0.83 1.66
C THR A 42 14.03 -0.33 0.35
N ASP A 43 13.72 -1.02 -0.75
CA ASP A 43 14.19 -0.67 -2.08
C ASP A 43 13.15 0.10 -2.89
N ILE A 44 11.86 -0.24 -2.68
CA ILE A 44 10.72 0.42 -3.31
C ILE A 44 9.70 0.76 -2.23
N LEU A 45 9.34 2.03 -2.10
CA LEU A 45 8.32 2.51 -1.17
C LEU A 45 7.13 3.10 -1.92
N LEU A 46 5.94 2.58 -1.65
CA LEU A 46 4.65 3.08 -2.10
C LEU A 46 4.07 3.96 -1.00
N MET A 47 3.76 5.22 -1.31
CA MET A 47 3.25 6.19 -0.33
C MET A 47 1.83 6.62 -0.66
N GLN A 48 0.99 6.75 0.35
CA GLN A 48 -0.37 7.28 0.24
C GLN A 48 -0.52 8.50 1.16
N GLU A 49 -1.53 9.32 0.87
CA GLU A 49 -1.81 10.56 1.58
C GLU A 49 -0.61 11.50 1.68
N THR A 50 0.09 11.71 0.58
CA THR A 50 1.21 12.66 0.55
C THR A 50 0.77 14.10 0.83
N LYS A 51 -0.52 14.43 0.55
CA LYS A 51 -1.19 15.72 0.85
C LYS A 51 -0.43 16.94 0.35
N THR A 52 0.27 16.80 -0.77
CA THR A 52 1.05 17.86 -1.40
C THR A 52 0.87 17.85 -2.91
N VAL A 53 1.06 18.97 -3.56
CA VAL A 53 1.13 19.06 -5.05
C VAL A 53 2.48 18.53 -5.53
N ASN A 54 2.58 18.17 -6.82
CA ASN A 54 3.79 17.59 -7.39
C ASN A 54 5.04 18.46 -7.16
N GLU A 55 4.91 19.77 -7.34
CA GLU A 55 6.00 20.75 -7.25
C GLU A 55 6.58 20.85 -5.84
N ASN A 56 5.81 20.48 -4.81
CA ASN A 56 6.18 20.55 -3.40
C ASN A 56 6.52 19.17 -2.81
N PHE A 57 6.53 18.12 -3.64
CA PHE A 57 6.98 16.80 -3.17
C PHE A 57 8.49 16.83 -2.93
N PRO A 58 9.02 16.28 -1.82
CA PRO A 58 10.42 16.40 -1.41
C PRO A 58 11.34 15.45 -2.22
N GLN A 59 11.40 15.65 -3.53
CA GLN A 59 12.15 14.76 -4.45
C GLN A 59 13.65 14.75 -4.15
N ASN A 60 14.22 15.91 -3.76
CA ASN A 60 15.65 16.05 -3.51
C ASN A 60 16.09 15.22 -2.30
N GLU A 61 15.30 15.23 -1.23
CA GLU A 61 15.57 14.48 -0.02
C GLU A 61 15.58 12.97 -0.26
N PHE A 62 14.69 12.48 -1.14
CA PHE A 62 14.70 11.09 -1.60
C PHE A 62 15.90 10.80 -2.50
N LEU A 63 16.23 11.72 -3.41
CA LEU A 63 17.36 11.55 -4.33
C LEU A 63 18.70 11.49 -3.57
N GLU A 64 18.90 12.30 -2.54
CA GLU A 64 20.08 12.28 -1.64
C GLU A 64 20.26 10.92 -0.95
N LYS A 65 19.16 10.16 -0.77
CA LYS A 65 19.19 8.79 -0.24
C LYS A 65 19.23 7.70 -1.32
N GLY A 66 19.40 8.11 -2.58
CA GLY A 66 19.52 7.19 -3.73
C GLY A 66 18.19 6.69 -4.27
N TYR A 67 17.06 7.38 -4.00
CA TYR A 67 15.76 7.02 -4.52
C TYR A 67 15.30 7.97 -5.63
N ASN A 68 14.96 7.42 -6.79
CA ASN A 68 14.14 8.09 -7.79
C ASN A 68 12.69 8.15 -7.32
N THR A 69 11.95 9.18 -7.70
CA THR A 69 10.55 9.32 -7.29
C THR A 69 9.64 9.63 -8.45
N VAL A 70 8.41 9.14 -8.36
CA VAL A 70 7.27 9.59 -9.16
C VAL A 70 6.12 9.88 -8.20
N CYS A 71 5.38 10.97 -8.42
CA CYS A 71 4.25 11.33 -7.59
C CYS A 71 3.08 11.83 -8.45
N LEU A 72 1.89 11.60 -7.94
CA LEU A 72 0.65 12.23 -8.33
C LEU A 72 0.10 12.94 -7.10
N GLY A 73 0.27 14.25 -7.06
CA GLY A 73 -0.04 15.08 -5.90
C GLY A 73 -1.40 15.76 -5.99
N GLN A 74 -1.98 16.03 -4.84
CA GLN A 74 -3.19 16.83 -4.70
C GLN A 74 -3.07 17.72 -3.46
N LYS A 75 -3.48 18.97 -3.58
CA LYS A 75 -3.38 19.94 -2.48
C LYS A 75 -4.26 19.52 -1.30
N SER A 76 -3.66 19.41 -0.12
CA SER A 76 -4.32 19.15 1.18
C SER A 76 -4.95 17.77 1.37
N TYR A 77 -5.25 17.03 0.31
CA TYR A 77 -5.90 15.70 0.35
C TYR A 77 -5.20 14.72 -0.55
N ASN A 78 -5.44 13.41 -0.34
CA ASN A 78 -4.97 12.34 -1.21
C ASN A 78 -3.47 12.44 -1.53
N GLY A 79 -3.09 12.10 -2.75
CA GLY A 79 -1.71 12.07 -3.21
C GLY A 79 -1.08 10.71 -3.00
N VAL A 80 -0.52 10.15 -4.07
CA VAL A 80 0.24 8.90 -4.07
C VAL A 80 1.61 9.15 -4.67
N ALA A 81 2.62 8.42 -4.17
CA ALA A 81 3.96 8.52 -4.70
C ALA A 81 4.69 7.18 -4.58
N ILE A 82 5.70 6.99 -5.42
CA ILE A 82 6.59 5.83 -5.37
C ILE A 82 8.02 6.35 -5.33
N ALA A 83 8.80 5.84 -4.37
CA ALA A 83 10.25 6.04 -4.30
C ALA A 83 10.95 4.70 -4.57
N SER A 84 11.98 4.70 -5.42
CA SER A 84 12.68 3.47 -5.82
C SER A 84 14.17 3.71 -6.03
N LYS A 85 15.01 2.78 -5.55
CA LYS A 85 16.44 2.74 -5.88
C LYS A 85 16.69 2.37 -7.35
N PHE A 86 15.68 1.84 -8.02
CA PHE A 86 15.74 1.43 -9.42
C PHE A 86 15.05 2.44 -10.32
N LYS A 87 15.25 2.30 -11.62
CA LYS A 87 14.56 3.11 -12.62
C LYS A 87 13.05 2.85 -12.54
N ILE A 88 12.28 3.93 -12.56
CA ILE A 88 10.82 3.88 -12.59
C ILE A 88 10.34 4.16 -14.01
N GLU A 89 9.55 3.25 -14.57
CA GLU A 89 8.80 3.47 -15.80
C GLU A 89 7.33 3.71 -15.45
N LYS A 90 6.85 4.95 -15.63
CA LYS A 90 5.45 5.29 -15.36
C LYS A 90 4.57 4.77 -16.48
N ILE A 91 3.58 3.93 -16.14
CA ILE A 91 2.59 3.36 -17.06
C ILE A 91 1.32 4.18 -17.06
N SER A 92 0.76 4.48 -15.87
CA SER A 92 -0.46 5.28 -15.73
C SER A 92 -0.48 6.01 -14.39
N ASP A 93 -1.12 7.17 -14.35
CA ASP A 93 -1.41 7.93 -13.13
C ASP A 93 -2.92 8.14 -12.90
N ASN A 94 -3.74 7.45 -13.65
CA ASN A 94 -5.18 7.43 -13.45
C ASN A 94 -5.75 6.02 -13.60
N LEU A 95 -6.81 5.76 -12.85
CA LEU A 95 -7.62 4.57 -13.00
C LEU A 95 -8.65 4.83 -14.11
N PRO A 96 -8.67 4.03 -15.21
CA PRO A 96 -9.55 4.29 -16.34
C PRO A 96 -11.02 4.41 -15.95
N ILE A 97 -11.72 5.32 -16.62
CA ILE A 97 -13.17 5.46 -16.56
C ILE A 97 -13.75 4.62 -17.70
N TYR A 98 -14.75 3.83 -17.41
CA TYR A 98 -15.42 3.00 -18.39
C TYR A 98 -16.79 3.62 -18.77
N GLU A 99 -17.33 3.25 -19.91
CA GLU A 99 -18.58 3.82 -20.47
C GLU A 99 -19.78 3.88 -19.51
N GLN A 100 -19.78 3.04 -18.47
CA GLN A 100 -20.83 3.00 -17.45
C GLN A 100 -20.62 4.03 -16.33
N ASP A 101 -19.46 4.68 -16.30
CA ASP A 101 -19.11 5.64 -15.27
C ASP A 101 -19.45 7.05 -15.79
N SER A 102 -20.24 7.78 -15.02
CA SER A 102 -20.75 9.09 -15.41
C SER A 102 -19.83 10.27 -15.10
N GLU A 103 -18.69 10.05 -14.43
CA GLU A 103 -17.89 11.11 -13.86
C GLU A 103 -16.40 10.95 -14.15
N THR A 104 -15.73 12.10 -14.39
CA THR A 104 -14.27 12.20 -14.37
C THR A 104 -13.76 11.97 -12.96
N ASP A 105 -12.60 11.31 -12.80
CA ASP A 105 -11.96 11.09 -11.51
C ASP A 105 -10.62 11.81 -11.45
N ASP A 106 -10.62 12.99 -10.85
CA ASP A 106 -9.45 13.86 -10.74
C ASP A 106 -8.67 13.63 -9.42
N GLN A 107 -9.06 12.61 -8.62
CA GLN A 107 -8.44 12.37 -7.33
C GLN A 107 -7.11 11.62 -7.47
N ALA A 108 -6.08 12.17 -6.84
CA ALA A 108 -4.72 11.62 -6.85
C ALA A 108 -4.64 10.37 -5.95
N ARG A 109 -5.09 9.21 -6.44
CA ARG A 109 -5.23 7.96 -5.68
C ARG A 109 -4.57 6.75 -6.31
N PHE A 110 -4.00 6.89 -7.51
CA PHE A 110 -3.55 5.74 -8.29
C PHE A 110 -2.28 6.07 -9.07
N LEU A 111 -1.27 5.20 -8.96
CA LEU A 111 -0.07 5.19 -9.82
C LEU A 111 0.23 3.75 -10.21
N HIS A 112 0.39 3.51 -11.50
CA HIS A 112 0.92 2.27 -12.05
C HIS A 112 2.28 2.51 -12.67
N VAL A 113 3.28 1.76 -12.22
CA VAL A 113 4.66 1.82 -12.71
C VAL A 113 5.18 0.42 -13.03
N LYS A 114 6.24 0.35 -13.84
CA LYS A 114 7.05 -0.87 -14.01
C LYS A 114 8.44 -0.63 -13.45
N ILE A 115 8.90 -1.52 -12.55
CA ILE A 115 10.21 -1.48 -11.90
C ILE A 115 10.77 -2.89 -11.91
N GLU A 116 12.00 -3.11 -12.41
CA GLU A 116 12.65 -4.44 -12.47
C GLU A 116 11.73 -5.51 -13.09
N ASN A 117 11.01 -5.16 -14.15
CA ASN A 117 10.02 -5.99 -14.86
C ASN A 117 8.79 -6.41 -14.04
N ILE A 118 8.54 -5.79 -12.90
CA ILE A 118 7.35 -6.00 -12.06
C ILE A 118 6.39 -4.85 -12.28
N ASN A 119 5.13 -5.14 -12.58
CA ASN A 119 4.05 -4.16 -12.55
C ASN A 119 3.71 -3.85 -11.09
N ILE A 120 3.80 -2.58 -10.69
CA ILE A 120 3.55 -2.14 -9.33
C ILE A 120 2.49 -1.05 -9.35
N ILE A 121 1.39 -1.30 -8.65
CA ILE A 121 0.31 -0.34 -8.47
C ILE A 121 0.36 0.19 -7.04
N CYS A 122 0.58 1.51 -6.89
CA CYS A 122 0.38 2.23 -5.65
C CYS A 122 -1.01 2.84 -5.63
N LEU A 123 -1.81 2.50 -4.62
CA LEU A 123 -3.19 2.97 -4.54
C LEU A 123 -3.55 3.52 -3.16
N TYR A 124 -4.48 4.48 -3.16
CA TYR A 124 -5.16 5.00 -1.98
C TYR A 124 -6.67 4.89 -2.21
N LEU A 125 -7.26 3.78 -1.79
CA LEU A 125 -8.68 3.49 -2.00
C LEU A 125 -9.55 4.46 -1.20
N PRO A 126 -10.63 5.00 -1.78
CA PRO A 126 -11.53 5.91 -1.05
C PRO A 126 -12.01 5.33 0.28
N ASN A 127 -12.03 6.13 1.33
CA ASN A 127 -12.54 5.72 2.63
C ASN A 127 -14.03 5.33 2.57
N GLY A 128 -14.85 6.16 1.93
CA GLY A 128 -16.26 5.88 1.68
C GLY A 128 -17.24 6.37 2.74
N ASN A 129 -16.76 6.83 3.90
CA ASN A 129 -17.65 7.35 4.95
C ASN A 129 -18.13 8.78 4.69
N PRO A 130 -19.35 9.14 5.13
CA PRO A 130 -20.37 8.26 5.73
C PRO A 130 -21.03 7.34 4.70
N ALA A 131 -21.40 6.12 5.12
CA ALA A 131 -22.17 5.16 4.34
C ALA A 131 -23.56 4.97 4.98
N PRO A 132 -24.64 4.85 4.17
CA PRO A 132 -24.68 5.03 2.72
C PRO A 132 -24.52 6.50 2.30
N GLY A 133 -24.13 6.73 1.03
CA GLY A 133 -24.06 8.06 0.45
C GLY A 133 -23.07 8.20 -0.69
N PRO A 134 -22.94 9.39 -1.30
CA PRO A 134 -22.14 9.58 -2.51
C PRO A 134 -20.67 9.19 -2.38
N LYS A 135 -20.08 9.34 -1.19
CA LYS A 135 -18.70 8.91 -0.94
C LYS A 135 -18.56 7.39 -0.95
N TYR A 136 -19.59 6.69 -0.47
CA TYR A 136 -19.64 5.24 -0.50
C TYR A 136 -19.85 4.73 -1.93
N ASP A 137 -20.76 5.33 -2.67
CA ASP A 137 -20.99 5.00 -4.08
C ASP A 137 -19.72 5.19 -4.91
N TYR A 138 -19.00 6.29 -4.69
CA TYR A 138 -17.70 6.54 -5.30
C TYR A 138 -16.67 5.45 -4.94
N LYS A 139 -16.59 5.04 -3.68
CA LYS A 139 -15.71 3.94 -3.23
C LYS A 139 -16.00 2.64 -3.99
N ILE A 140 -17.26 2.23 -4.04
CA ILE A 140 -17.69 0.99 -4.70
C ILE A 140 -17.39 1.03 -6.20
N ASN A 141 -17.69 2.15 -6.86
CA ASN A 141 -17.34 2.36 -8.26
C ASN A 141 -15.82 2.31 -8.49
N TRP A 142 -15.06 2.92 -7.60
CA TRP A 142 -13.60 2.95 -7.68
C TRP A 142 -13.01 1.53 -7.60
N ILE A 143 -13.48 0.70 -6.65
CA ILE A 143 -13.05 -0.70 -6.55
C ILE A 143 -13.44 -1.49 -7.82
N ARG A 144 -14.65 -1.29 -8.35
CA ARG A 144 -15.09 -1.94 -9.60
C ARG A 144 -14.15 -1.63 -10.77
N ARG A 145 -13.75 -0.37 -10.92
CA ARG A 145 -12.76 0.06 -11.94
C ARG A 145 -11.40 -0.58 -11.69
N LEU A 146 -10.95 -0.62 -10.42
CA LEU A 146 -9.70 -1.26 -10.04
C LEU A 146 -9.70 -2.75 -10.38
N VAL A 147 -10.77 -3.49 -10.08
CA VAL A 147 -10.92 -4.91 -10.45
C VAL A 147 -10.73 -5.10 -11.95
N LYS A 148 -11.42 -4.30 -12.76
CA LYS A 148 -11.34 -4.40 -14.23
C LYS A 148 -9.94 -4.07 -14.75
N TYR A 149 -9.30 -3.03 -14.22
CA TYR A 149 -7.94 -2.66 -14.59
C TYR A 149 -6.93 -3.73 -14.19
N THR A 150 -7.06 -4.25 -12.98
CA THR A 150 -6.20 -5.33 -12.47
C THR A 150 -6.31 -6.59 -13.31
N GLN A 151 -7.53 -6.97 -13.72
CA GLN A 151 -7.75 -8.12 -14.61
C GLN A 151 -7.00 -7.95 -15.94
N MET A 152 -7.04 -6.77 -16.53
CA MET A 152 -6.34 -6.50 -17.80
C MET A 152 -4.81 -6.71 -17.67
N ILE A 153 -4.23 -6.33 -16.53
CA ILE A 153 -2.79 -6.51 -16.30
C ILE A 153 -2.51 -7.98 -15.97
N TYR A 154 -3.33 -8.61 -15.13
CA TYR A 154 -3.20 -10.02 -14.75
C TYR A 154 -3.19 -10.94 -15.98
N ASP A 155 -4.03 -10.65 -16.98
CA ASP A 155 -4.14 -11.40 -18.23
C ASP A 155 -2.85 -11.33 -19.10
N THR A 156 -1.93 -10.42 -18.81
CA THR A 156 -0.61 -10.37 -19.47
C THR A 156 0.36 -11.42 -18.95
N ASN A 157 0.06 -12.10 -17.85
CA ASN A 157 0.93 -13.04 -17.14
C ASN A 157 2.29 -12.42 -16.71
N GLU A 158 2.32 -11.10 -16.52
CA GLU A 158 3.48 -10.42 -15.97
C GLU A 158 3.38 -10.32 -14.43
N PRO A 159 4.52 -10.34 -13.70
CA PRO A 159 4.51 -10.16 -12.25
C PRO A 159 3.80 -8.87 -11.85
N LEU A 160 2.89 -8.96 -10.86
CA LEU A 160 2.04 -7.86 -10.43
C LEU A 160 1.99 -7.74 -8.90
N ILE A 161 2.15 -6.51 -8.41
CA ILE A 161 1.99 -6.13 -7.00
C ILE A 161 1.03 -4.94 -6.91
N LEU A 162 -0.04 -5.08 -6.15
CA LEU A 162 -0.90 -3.97 -5.73
C LEU A 162 -0.60 -3.65 -4.28
N GLY A 163 -0.11 -2.44 -4.00
CA GLY A 163 0.19 -2.00 -2.64
C GLY A 163 -0.49 -0.68 -2.30
N GLY A 164 -0.93 -0.53 -1.07
CA GLY A 164 -1.54 0.70 -0.63
C GLY A 164 -2.41 0.59 0.61
N ASP A 165 -3.06 1.70 0.91
CA ASP A 165 -4.17 1.78 1.85
C ASP A 165 -5.47 1.46 1.10
N PHE A 166 -6.03 0.31 1.39
CA PHE A 166 -7.27 -0.17 0.75
C PHE A 166 -8.53 0.31 1.46
N ASN A 167 -8.41 0.89 2.66
CA ASN A 167 -9.57 1.29 3.45
C ASN A 167 -10.65 0.18 3.56
N VAL A 168 -10.24 -1.07 3.69
CA VAL A 168 -11.11 -2.25 3.83
C VAL A 168 -10.62 -3.14 4.96
N ILE A 169 -11.48 -3.44 5.90
CA ILE A 169 -11.28 -4.51 6.89
C ILE A 169 -11.76 -5.80 6.24
N GLN A 170 -10.84 -6.61 5.70
CA GLN A 170 -11.21 -7.78 4.89
C GLN A 170 -11.74 -8.94 5.74
N GLN A 171 -11.14 -9.21 6.88
CA GLN A 171 -11.47 -10.32 7.77
C GLN A 171 -11.64 -9.83 9.21
N LYS A 172 -12.37 -10.60 10.03
CA LYS A 172 -12.53 -10.26 11.46
C LYS A 172 -11.20 -10.19 12.22
N ILE A 173 -10.24 -11.03 11.84
CA ILE A 173 -8.88 -11.05 12.43
C ILE A 173 -8.08 -9.79 12.07
N ASP A 174 -8.50 -9.01 11.07
CA ASP A 174 -7.88 -7.74 10.69
C ASP A 174 -8.35 -6.56 11.57
N CYS A 175 -9.11 -6.81 12.62
CA CYS A 175 -9.67 -5.79 13.48
C CYS A 175 -9.67 -6.22 14.94
N HIS A 176 -9.30 -5.29 15.84
CA HIS A 176 -9.31 -5.53 17.28
C HIS A 176 -10.74 -5.74 17.81
N ASP A 177 -11.68 -4.89 17.40
CA ASP A 177 -13.06 -4.90 17.85
C ASP A 177 -14.02 -4.60 16.68
N ILE A 178 -14.47 -5.67 16.03
CA ILE A 178 -15.30 -5.57 14.84
C ILE A 178 -16.67 -4.94 15.10
N SER A 179 -17.16 -4.96 16.36
CA SER A 179 -18.47 -4.41 16.69
C SER A 179 -18.57 -2.90 16.42
N LYS A 180 -17.44 -2.21 16.39
CA LYS A 180 -17.35 -0.77 16.10
C LYS A 180 -17.41 -0.42 14.61
N TRP A 181 -17.30 -1.42 13.74
CA TRP A 181 -17.15 -1.24 12.30
C TRP A 181 -18.32 -1.80 11.48
N LEU A 182 -19.35 -2.36 12.15
CA LEU A 182 -20.45 -3.05 11.46
C LEU A 182 -21.20 -2.17 10.46
N ASP A 183 -21.33 -0.87 10.76
CA ASP A 183 -22.01 0.11 9.91
C ASP A 183 -20.99 1.04 9.19
N ASP A 184 -19.70 0.75 9.29
CA ASP A 184 -18.65 1.57 8.69
C ASP A 184 -18.35 1.14 7.25
N ALA A 185 -18.08 2.10 6.36
CA ALA A 185 -17.75 1.88 4.97
C ALA A 185 -16.55 0.94 4.75
N LEU A 186 -15.67 0.80 5.75
CA LEU A 186 -14.51 -0.10 5.69
C LEU A 186 -14.90 -1.57 5.88
N TYR A 187 -16.07 -1.86 6.47
CA TYR A 187 -16.46 -3.23 6.81
C TYR A 187 -17.81 -3.67 6.25
N LEU A 188 -18.58 -2.80 5.61
CA LEU A 188 -19.84 -3.20 4.98
C LEU A 188 -19.66 -4.41 4.06
N ASP A 189 -20.68 -5.27 3.99
CA ASP A 189 -20.62 -6.52 3.21
C ASP A 189 -20.30 -6.28 1.74
N GLU A 190 -20.84 -5.22 1.15
CA GLU A 190 -20.56 -4.86 -0.24
C GLU A 190 -19.09 -4.47 -0.42
N THR A 191 -18.50 -3.67 0.48
CA THR A 191 -17.09 -3.30 0.45
C THR A 191 -16.21 -4.55 0.49
N ARG A 192 -16.47 -5.47 1.41
CA ARG A 192 -15.72 -6.73 1.54
C ARG A 192 -15.92 -7.66 0.33
N SER A 193 -17.13 -7.69 -0.22
CA SER A 193 -17.43 -8.44 -1.45
C SER A 193 -16.61 -7.89 -2.62
N LYS A 194 -16.54 -6.57 -2.81
CA LYS A 194 -15.74 -5.95 -3.86
C LYS A 194 -14.24 -6.18 -3.67
N MET A 195 -13.73 -6.13 -2.44
CA MET A 195 -12.35 -6.51 -2.15
C MET A 195 -12.10 -7.99 -2.48
N LYS A 196 -13.05 -8.87 -2.20
CA LYS A 196 -12.96 -10.27 -2.57
C LYS A 196 -12.98 -10.48 -4.08
N GLU A 197 -13.75 -9.70 -4.84
CA GLU A 197 -13.72 -9.71 -6.31
C GLU A 197 -12.30 -9.36 -6.82
N LEU A 198 -11.65 -8.34 -6.22
CA LEU A 198 -10.28 -7.96 -6.56
C LEU A 198 -9.28 -9.08 -6.28
N ILE A 199 -9.37 -9.71 -5.12
CA ILE A 199 -8.53 -10.87 -4.78
C ILE A 199 -8.78 -12.04 -5.74
N ASN A 200 -10.03 -12.29 -6.12
CA ASN A 200 -10.43 -13.38 -7.01
C ASN A 200 -9.96 -13.19 -8.48
N VAL A 201 -9.41 -12.04 -8.85
CA VAL A 201 -8.66 -11.88 -10.12
C VAL A 201 -7.48 -12.87 -10.19
N GLY A 202 -6.98 -13.31 -9.05
CA GLY A 202 -5.86 -14.23 -8.92
C GLY A 202 -4.76 -13.70 -8.00
N LEU A 203 -5.05 -12.64 -7.26
CA LEU A 203 -4.10 -12.04 -6.31
C LEU A 203 -4.17 -12.72 -4.94
N ILE A 204 -3.05 -12.68 -4.24
CA ILE A 204 -2.89 -13.25 -2.90
C ILE A 204 -2.52 -12.14 -1.91
N ASP A 205 -3.18 -12.07 -0.76
CA ASP A 205 -2.74 -11.25 0.37
C ASP A 205 -1.44 -11.85 0.93
N SER A 206 -0.32 -11.18 0.67
CA SER A 206 1.01 -11.64 1.02
C SER A 206 1.17 -11.86 2.54
N TYR A 207 0.57 -10.98 3.35
CA TYR A 207 0.62 -11.10 4.80
C TYR A 207 -0.14 -12.34 5.29
N ARG A 208 -1.36 -12.58 4.81
CA ARG A 208 -2.17 -13.74 5.17
C ARG A 208 -1.59 -15.05 4.64
N LEU A 209 -0.86 -15.02 3.54
CA LEU A 209 -0.14 -16.19 3.04
C LEU A 209 0.90 -16.70 4.04
N LYS A 210 1.68 -15.80 4.65
CA LYS A 210 2.73 -16.15 5.62
C LYS A 210 2.20 -16.24 7.06
N HIS A 211 1.21 -15.43 7.42
CA HIS A 211 0.68 -15.29 8.77
C HIS A 211 -0.85 -15.46 8.80
N PRO A 212 -1.39 -16.67 8.51
CA PRO A 212 -2.84 -16.87 8.32
C PRO A 212 -3.65 -16.59 9.59
N ASN A 213 -3.07 -16.73 10.77
CA ASN A 213 -3.75 -16.63 12.07
C ASN A 213 -3.19 -15.52 12.98
N LEU A 214 -2.20 -14.75 12.53
CA LEU A 214 -1.60 -13.70 13.34
C LEU A 214 -2.44 -12.43 13.31
N THR A 215 -2.75 -11.88 14.47
CA THR A 215 -3.48 -10.62 14.61
C THR A 215 -2.48 -9.49 14.74
N GLU A 216 -2.30 -8.74 13.66
CA GLU A 216 -1.51 -7.51 13.61
C GLU A 216 -2.25 -6.46 12.79
N TYR A 217 -1.93 -5.20 13.04
CA TYR A 217 -2.62 -4.06 12.47
C TYR A 217 -1.63 -3.13 11.79
N SER A 218 -2.13 -2.33 10.84
CA SER A 218 -1.36 -1.31 10.13
C SER A 218 -1.84 0.11 10.40
N PHE A 219 -2.99 0.26 11.05
CA PHE A 219 -3.62 1.54 11.38
C PHE A 219 -4.14 1.57 12.82
N TRP A 220 -3.96 2.71 13.50
CA TRP A 220 -4.56 3.04 14.81
C TRP A 220 -4.98 4.50 14.83
N ASP A 221 -6.25 4.78 15.06
CA ASP A 221 -6.76 6.14 15.20
C ASP A 221 -5.94 6.95 16.25
N TYR A 222 -5.83 8.25 16.05
CA TYR A 222 -5.20 9.15 17.03
C TYR A 222 -6.02 9.29 18.31
N GLN A 223 -7.31 8.99 18.24
CA GLN A 223 -8.27 9.21 19.33
C GLN A 223 -8.36 8.01 20.27
N ALA A 224 -8.98 8.27 21.44
CA ALA A 224 -9.34 7.25 22.42
C ALA A 224 -8.20 6.37 22.94
N GLY A 225 -6.93 6.77 22.71
CA GLY A 225 -5.76 5.97 23.08
C GLY A 225 -5.68 4.64 22.31
N ALA A 226 -6.09 4.65 21.05
CA ALA A 226 -6.17 3.43 20.24
C ALA A 226 -4.80 2.72 20.14
N TRP A 227 -3.72 3.47 19.94
CA TRP A 227 -2.36 2.91 19.90
C TRP A 227 -1.98 2.24 21.22
N GLN A 228 -2.17 2.90 22.36
CA GLN A 228 -1.80 2.39 23.68
C GLN A 228 -2.60 1.14 24.08
N LYS A 229 -3.82 1.00 23.54
CA LYS A 229 -4.72 -0.15 23.78
C LYS A 229 -4.57 -1.23 22.73
N ASP A 230 -3.70 -1.04 21.74
CA ASP A 230 -3.58 -1.86 20.54
C ASP A 230 -4.92 -2.08 19.80
N ASN A 231 -5.79 -1.07 19.86
CA ASN A 231 -7.09 -1.08 19.19
C ASN A 231 -6.93 -0.64 17.74
N GLY A 232 -6.37 -1.51 16.92
CA GLY A 232 -6.01 -1.26 15.53
C GLY A 232 -6.84 -2.05 14.54
N ILE A 233 -6.60 -1.75 13.26
CA ILE A 233 -7.11 -2.48 12.11
C ILE A 233 -6.00 -2.65 11.06
N ARG A 234 -6.09 -3.69 10.24
CA ARG A 234 -5.21 -3.91 9.09
C ARG A 234 -5.97 -3.56 7.82
N ILE A 235 -5.60 -2.45 7.20
CA ILE A 235 -6.21 -1.92 5.99
C ILE A 235 -5.20 -1.57 4.90
N ASP A 236 -3.91 -1.71 5.20
CA ASP A 236 -2.83 -1.61 4.24
C ASP A 236 -2.43 -3.02 3.78
N PHE A 237 -2.33 -3.22 2.46
CA PHE A 237 -2.06 -4.53 1.86
C PHE A 237 -0.98 -4.44 0.80
N LEU A 238 -0.31 -5.57 0.60
CA LEU A 238 0.47 -5.90 -0.59
C LEU A 238 -0.14 -7.16 -1.18
N LEU A 239 -1.02 -6.99 -2.19
CA LEU A 239 -1.61 -8.08 -2.94
C LEU A 239 -0.67 -8.45 -4.09
N ILE A 240 -0.35 -9.73 -4.25
CA ILE A 240 0.66 -10.21 -5.17
C ILE A 240 0.13 -11.28 -6.10
N SER A 241 0.64 -11.31 -7.33
CA SER A 241 0.32 -12.36 -8.30
C SER A 241 1.11 -13.65 -8.02
N PRO A 242 0.71 -14.81 -8.58
CA PRO A 242 1.39 -16.08 -8.37
C PRO A 242 2.90 -16.04 -8.68
N GLU A 243 3.32 -15.28 -9.70
CA GLU A 243 4.74 -15.14 -10.08
C GLU A 243 5.58 -14.50 -8.96
N ILE A 244 4.94 -13.63 -8.15
CA ILE A 244 5.58 -13.01 -6.97
C ILE A 244 5.51 -13.97 -5.78
N VAL A 245 4.44 -14.76 -5.64
CA VAL A 245 4.35 -15.78 -4.58
C VAL A 245 5.51 -16.77 -4.65
N ASP A 246 5.88 -17.21 -5.84
CA ASP A 246 6.96 -18.18 -6.09
C ASP A 246 8.35 -17.70 -5.61
N ILE A 247 8.51 -16.37 -5.48
CA ILE A 247 9.77 -15.74 -5.05
C ILE A 247 9.66 -15.00 -3.73
N LEU A 248 8.53 -15.13 -3.02
CA LEU A 248 8.28 -14.45 -1.76
C LEU A 248 9.11 -15.07 -0.63
N ILE A 249 10.04 -14.27 -0.10
CA ILE A 249 10.90 -14.63 1.04
C ILE A 249 10.16 -14.39 2.35
N ASP A 250 9.78 -13.13 2.61
CA ASP A 250 9.21 -12.73 3.89
C ASP A 250 8.24 -11.56 3.75
N VAL A 251 7.46 -11.30 4.80
CA VAL A 251 6.49 -10.20 4.88
C VAL A 251 6.43 -9.66 6.31
N GLY A 252 6.01 -8.41 6.48
CA GLY A 252 5.83 -7.88 7.84
C GLY A 252 5.14 -6.53 7.90
N ILE A 253 4.97 -6.07 9.14
CA ILE A 253 4.41 -4.77 9.52
C ILE A 253 5.35 -4.10 10.51
N ASP A 254 5.87 -2.92 10.19
CA ASP A 254 6.83 -2.19 11.02
C ASP A 254 6.14 -1.30 12.05
N LYS A 255 5.49 -1.93 13.02
CA LYS A 255 4.63 -1.32 14.05
C LYS A 255 5.32 -0.19 14.85
N ASN A 256 6.64 -0.24 15.00
CA ASN A 256 7.40 0.70 15.84
C ASN A 256 7.27 2.17 15.40
N LEU A 257 7.04 2.45 14.11
CA LEU A 257 6.87 3.82 13.62
C LEU A 257 5.65 4.49 14.25
N ARG A 258 4.60 3.74 14.54
CA ARG A 258 3.37 4.28 15.16
C ARG A 258 3.60 4.81 16.58
N GLY A 259 4.63 4.34 17.26
CA GLY A 259 5.01 4.77 18.61
C GLY A 259 5.91 6.02 18.66
N GLN A 260 6.33 6.59 17.54
CA GLN A 260 7.19 7.77 17.49
C GLN A 260 6.43 9.08 17.82
N GLU A 261 7.16 10.19 17.96
CA GLU A 261 6.56 11.52 18.14
C GLU A 261 5.88 11.98 16.83
N LYS A 262 4.63 12.44 16.90
CA LYS A 262 3.83 12.88 15.73
C LYS A 262 3.82 11.89 14.56
N PRO A 263 3.56 10.61 14.81
CA PRO A 263 3.62 9.57 13.79
C PRO A 263 2.48 9.71 12.78
N SER A 264 2.52 8.93 11.70
CA SER A 264 1.30 8.60 10.94
C SER A 264 0.37 7.75 11.81
N ASP A 265 -0.92 7.76 11.53
CA ASP A 265 -1.90 6.80 12.07
C ASP A 265 -1.73 5.40 11.48
N HIS A 266 -1.02 5.30 10.36
CA HIS A 266 -0.58 4.05 9.76
C HIS A 266 0.88 3.71 10.09
N THR A 267 1.27 2.49 9.73
CA THR A 267 2.66 2.01 9.79
C THR A 267 3.00 1.23 8.51
N PRO A 268 4.28 1.15 8.11
CA PRO A 268 4.67 0.44 6.90
C PRO A 268 4.32 -1.03 6.94
N VAL A 269 3.80 -1.54 5.82
CA VAL A 269 3.72 -2.98 5.51
C VAL A 269 4.71 -3.31 4.40
N TRP A 270 5.32 -4.49 4.42
CA TRP A 270 6.36 -4.84 3.45
C TRP A 270 6.37 -6.31 3.07
N ILE A 271 6.94 -6.55 1.90
CA ILE A 271 7.34 -7.88 1.40
C ILE A 271 8.81 -7.85 1.02
N GLU A 272 9.48 -8.98 1.15
CA GLU A 272 10.80 -9.25 0.59
C GLU A 272 10.69 -10.41 -0.39
N ILE A 273 11.22 -10.20 -1.59
CA ILE A 273 11.18 -11.19 -2.69
C ILE A 273 12.58 -11.47 -3.20
N GLU A 274 12.81 -12.64 -3.79
CA GLU A 274 14.05 -12.93 -4.51
C GLU A 274 14.16 -12.05 -5.76
N LYS A 275 15.34 -11.47 -5.97
CA LYS A 275 15.65 -10.75 -7.20
C LYS A 275 16.02 -11.77 -8.27
N LYS A 276 15.14 -12.00 -9.24
CA LYS A 276 15.47 -12.80 -10.43
C LYS A 276 16.32 -11.92 -11.37
N TYR A 277 17.48 -12.42 -11.77
CA TYR A 277 18.40 -11.79 -12.73
C TYR A 277 17.83 -11.80 -14.16
#